data_6de870e1ea8fb313e7eb73cd4d62c732
#
_entry.id   6de870e1ea8fb313e7eb73cd4d62c732
#
_cell.length_a   1.000
_cell.length_b   1.000
_cell.length_c   1.000
_cell.angle_alpha   90.00
_cell.angle_beta   90.00
_cell.angle_gamma   90.00
#
_symmetry.space_group_name_H-M   'P 1'
#
loop_
_entity.id
_entity.type
_entity.pdbx_description
1 polymer ?
#
loop_
_entity_poly.entity_id
_entity_poly.type
_entity_poly.pdbx_seq_one_letter_code
_entity_poly.pdbx_strand_id
1 'polypeptide(L)'
;MKVNLLYGGSSISGYTNVDHLGLAEGAYHGNVCDLTEFVDDSEAIEILAVDVINFFNKNNILSIIDHWVSKLRHGGKIIIGAADAHCICKSFCEYDITIAEINSMLYGEEEPYIRKNAITMMSLAYYLESNHGLKIIKKQSIEYKILREAERL
;
A
#
# COMPACT_ATOMS: atom_id res chain seq x y z
N MET A 1 -2.87 17.52 8.75
CA MET A 1 -3.00 17.13 7.32
C MET A 1 -3.22 15.63 7.22
N LYS A 2 -4.13 15.22 6.37
CA LYS A 2 -4.32 13.81 5.98
C LYS A 2 -3.82 13.63 4.55
N VAL A 3 -3.06 12.60 4.30
CA VAL A 3 -2.42 12.35 3.01
C VAL A 3 -2.87 11.01 2.45
N ASN A 4 -3.29 11.00 1.19
CA ASN A 4 -3.65 9.79 0.45
C ASN A 4 -2.64 9.58 -0.69
N LEU A 5 -1.90 8.50 -0.62
CA LEU A 5 -0.90 8.13 -1.62
C LEU A 5 -1.51 7.16 -2.62
N LEU A 6 -1.31 7.44 -3.90
CA LEU A 6 -1.93 6.72 -5.00
C LEU A 6 -0.88 6.24 -6.02
N TYR A 7 -1.23 5.16 -6.66
CA TYR A 7 -0.54 4.66 -7.86
C TYR A 7 -1.62 4.38 -8.93
N GLY A 8 -2.21 5.47 -9.45
CA GLY A 8 -3.32 5.43 -10.40
C GLY A 8 -4.69 5.11 -9.77
N GLY A 9 -4.89 5.40 -8.50
CA GLY A 9 -6.16 5.14 -7.81
C GLY A 9 -7.14 6.30 -7.86
N SER A 10 -7.96 6.42 -6.84
CA SER A 10 -9.00 7.47 -6.73
C SER A 10 -8.73 8.41 -5.56
N SER A 11 -8.92 9.70 -5.80
CA SER A 11 -8.79 10.74 -4.78
C SER A 11 -9.86 10.59 -3.70
N ILE A 12 -9.51 11.00 -2.49
CA ILE A 12 -10.42 11.03 -1.34
C ILE A 12 -10.62 12.47 -0.89
N SER A 13 -11.87 12.88 -0.75
CA SER A 13 -12.21 14.21 -0.24
C SER A 13 -11.69 14.40 1.19
N GLY A 14 -11.13 15.56 1.47
CA GLY A 14 -10.54 15.88 2.78
C GLY A 14 -9.09 15.42 2.96
N TYR A 15 -8.51 14.78 1.94
CA TYR A 15 -7.10 14.37 1.92
C TYR A 15 -6.31 15.21 0.92
N THR A 16 -5.03 15.39 1.21
CA THR A 16 -4.05 15.79 0.19
C THR A 16 -3.70 14.53 -0.60
N ASN A 17 -4.18 14.46 -1.83
CA ASN A 17 -4.00 13.30 -2.69
C ASN A 17 -2.75 13.48 -3.54
N VAL A 18 -1.83 12.52 -3.51
CA VAL A 18 -0.61 12.50 -4.33
C VAL A 18 -0.59 11.22 -5.14
N ASP A 19 -0.61 11.33 -6.45
CA ASP A 19 -0.59 10.20 -7.36
C ASP A 19 0.76 10.09 -8.08
N HIS A 20 1.42 8.96 -7.90
CA HIS A 20 2.70 8.68 -8.55
C HIS A 20 2.61 8.67 -10.07
N LEU A 21 1.49 8.23 -10.63
CA LEU A 21 1.24 8.17 -12.07
C LEU A 21 0.61 9.44 -12.65
N GLY A 22 0.06 10.31 -11.80
CA GLY A 22 -0.60 11.52 -12.25
C GLY A 22 -1.91 11.31 -12.99
N LEU A 23 -2.62 10.20 -12.75
CA LEU A 23 -3.85 9.83 -13.43
C LEU A 23 -5.11 10.18 -12.65
N ALA A 24 -5.03 10.23 -11.32
CA ALA A 24 -6.18 10.46 -10.47
C ALA A 24 -6.65 11.91 -10.54
N GLU A 25 -7.95 12.11 -10.80
CA GLU A 25 -8.55 13.43 -10.77
C GLU A 25 -8.51 14.04 -9.37
N GLY A 26 -8.13 15.31 -9.28
CA GLY A 26 -8.01 16.01 -8.00
C GLY A 26 -6.78 15.67 -7.16
N ALA A 27 -5.85 14.90 -7.71
CA ALA A 27 -4.58 14.56 -7.06
C ALA A 27 -3.42 15.36 -7.65
N TYR A 28 -2.44 15.67 -6.82
CA TYR A 28 -1.16 16.17 -7.28
C TYR A 28 -0.37 15.04 -7.95
N HIS A 29 0.26 15.32 -9.08
CA HIS A 29 1.21 14.40 -9.68
C HIS A 29 2.57 14.55 -8.96
N GLY A 30 3.01 13.52 -8.27
CA GLY A 30 4.27 13.58 -7.53
C GLY A 30 4.81 12.21 -7.15
N ASN A 31 6.08 12.18 -6.77
CA ASN A 31 6.74 10.96 -6.33
C ASN A 31 6.27 10.58 -4.92
N VAL A 32 5.50 9.51 -4.81
CA VAL A 32 5.02 9.04 -3.49
C VAL A 32 6.13 8.45 -2.62
N CYS A 33 7.29 8.16 -3.19
CA CYS A 33 8.47 7.73 -2.43
C CYS A 33 9.22 8.91 -1.79
N ASP A 34 8.95 10.13 -2.21
CA ASP A 34 9.52 11.34 -1.65
C ASP A 34 8.44 12.42 -1.52
N LEU A 35 7.92 12.57 -0.33
CA LEU A 35 6.81 13.48 -0.01
C LEU A 35 7.27 14.88 0.42
N THR A 36 8.54 15.20 0.27
CA THR A 36 9.13 16.45 0.79
C THR A 36 8.44 17.72 0.27
N GLU A 37 7.98 17.69 -0.98
CA GLU A 37 7.26 18.82 -1.59
C GLU A 37 5.83 19.00 -1.08
N PHE A 38 5.24 17.96 -0.50
CA PHE A 38 3.81 17.94 -0.13
C PHE A 38 3.58 17.95 1.38
N VAL A 39 4.50 17.38 2.15
CA VAL A 39 4.31 17.14 3.59
C VAL A 39 5.63 17.41 4.31
N ASP A 40 5.59 18.24 5.34
CA ASP A 40 6.73 18.45 6.23
C ASP A 40 6.89 17.27 7.20
N ASP A 41 8.08 17.14 7.77
CA ASP A 41 8.34 16.11 8.78
C ASP A 41 7.44 16.34 9.99
N SER A 42 6.87 15.25 10.50
CA SER A 42 5.97 15.25 11.66
C SER A 42 4.68 16.10 11.48
N GLU A 43 4.23 16.29 10.24
CA GLU A 43 3.03 17.09 9.94
C GLU A 43 1.77 16.25 9.77
N ALA A 44 1.88 15.07 9.16
CA ALA A 44 0.71 14.28 8.81
C ALA A 44 0.05 13.63 10.02
N ILE A 45 -1.26 13.82 10.16
CA ILE A 45 -2.07 13.12 11.17
C ILE A 45 -2.48 11.74 10.70
N GLU A 46 -2.55 11.54 9.39
CA GLU A 46 -2.89 10.25 8.78
C GLU A 46 -2.24 10.14 7.40
N ILE A 47 -1.65 8.99 7.12
CA ILE A 47 -1.15 8.62 5.79
C ILE A 47 -1.86 7.34 5.37
N LEU A 48 -2.49 7.38 4.21
CA LEU A 48 -3.18 6.25 3.61
C LEU A 48 -2.41 5.85 2.34
N ALA A 49 -1.95 4.60 2.27
CA ALA A 49 -1.22 4.05 1.13
C ALA A 49 -1.76 2.65 0.82
N VAL A 50 -2.85 2.61 0.04
CA VAL A 50 -3.51 1.35 -0.34
C VAL A 50 -3.14 1.01 -1.78
N ASP A 51 -2.62 -0.20 -1.98
CA ASP A 51 -2.16 -0.73 -3.26
C ASP A 51 -1.13 0.18 -3.95
N VAL A 52 -0.12 0.57 -3.19
CA VAL A 52 0.98 1.44 -3.65
C VAL A 52 2.33 0.75 -3.51
N ILE A 53 2.63 0.18 -2.35
CA ILE A 53 3.97 -0.30 -1.99
C ILE A 53 4.49 -1.43 -2.88
N ASN A 54 3.60 -2.27 -3.43
CA ASN A 54 3.99 -3.39 -4.28
C ASN A 54 4.57 -2.98 -5.64
N PHE A 55 4.38 -1.75 -6.07
CA PHE A 55 4.85 -1.26 -7.37
C PHE A 55 6.30 -0.76 -7.35
N PHE A 56 6.95 -0.76 -6.20
CA PHE A 56 8.33 -0.30 -6.04
C PHE A 56 9.30 -1.45 -5.80
N ASN A 57 10.57 -1.22 -6.13
CA ASN A 57 11.61 -2.23 -6.01
C ASN A 57 11.71 -2.78 -4.59
N LYS A 58 11.81 -4.10 -4.47
CA LYS A 58 11.92 -4.81 -3.18
C LYS A 58 13.04 -4.28 -2.26
N ASN A 59 14.12 -3.77 -2.85
CA ASN A 59 15.24 -3.23 -2.08
C ASN A 59 14.97 -1.85 -1.47
N ASN A 60 13.92 -1.17 -1.93
CA ASN A 60 13.57 0.19 -1.51
C ASN A 60 12.36 0.25 -0.56
N ILE A 61 11.67 -0.87 -0.34
CA ILE A 61 10.42 -0.90 0.45
C ILE A 61 10.62 -0.30 1.84
N LEU A 62 11.64 -0.73 2.56
CA LEU A 62 11.85 -0.30 3.94
C LEU A 62 12.21 1.17 4.01
N SER A 63 13.02 1.69 3.09
CA SER A 63 13.35 3.11 3.04
C SER A 63 12.14 3.98 2.68
N ILE A 64 11.24 3.49 1.83
CA ILE A 64 9.99 4.18 1.50
C ILE A 64 9.08 4.26 2.74
N ILE A 65 8.92 3.15 3.46
CA ILE A 65 8.15 3.10 4.70
C ILE A 65 8.75 4.03 5.75
N ASP A 66 10.06 4.02 5.92
CA ASP A 66 10.78 4.91 6.85
C ASP A 66 10.49 6.38 6.53
N HIS A 67 10.50 6.73 5.25
CA HIS A 67 10.19 8.07 4.79
C HIS A 67 8.74 8.46 5.12
N TRP A 68 7.78 7.59 4.85
CA TRP A 68 6.38 7.85 5.20
C TRP A 68 6.18 8.04 6.71
N VAL A 69 6.80 7.18 7.52
CA VAL A 69 6.72 7.29 8.98
C VAL A 69 7.32 8.61 9.48
N SER A 70 8.40 9.10 8.85
CA SER A 70 9.01 10.39 9.20
C SER A 70 8.07 11.59 9.01
N LYS A 71 7.08 11.46 8.14
CA LYS A 71 6.07 12.49 7.90
C LYS A 71 4.92 12.48 8.90
N LEU A 72 4.75 11.38 9.65
CA LEU A 72 3.71 11.29 10.68
C LEU A 72 4.06 12.15 11.90
N ARG A 73 3.08 12.91 12.36
CA ARG A 73 3.20 13.56 13.68
C ARG A 73 3.08 12.53 14.80
N HIS A 74 3.50 12.92 15.99
CA HIS A 74 3.25 12.12 17.19
C HIS A 74 1.76 11.88 17.36
N GLY A 75 1.35 10.62 17.56
CA GLY A 75 -0.06 10.21 17.62
C GLY A 75 -0.74 10.08 16.24
N GLY A 76 -0.01 10.30 15.14
CA GLY A 76 -0.51 10.07 13.79
C GLY A 76 -0.69 8.60 13.45
N LYS A 77 -1.45 8.32 12.40
CA LYS A 77 -1.77 6.98 11.91
C LYS A 77 -1.24 6.76 10.51
N ILE A 78 -0.76 5.55 10.26
CA ILE A 78 -0.46 5.09 8.90
C ILE A 78 -1.31 3.85 8.60
N ILE A 79 -1.89 3.83 7.41
CA ILE A 79 -2.68 2.70 6.91
C ILE A 79 -2.04 2.24 5.60
N ILE A 80 -1.51 1.04 5.59
CA ILE A 80 -0.89 0.44 4.41
C ILE A 80 -1.70 -0.77 4.00
N GLY A 81 -2.16 -0.76 2.75
CA GLY A 81 -2.82 -1.90 2.12
C GLY A 81 -1.97 -2.43 0.97
N ALA A 82 -1.82 -3.74 0.91
CA ALA A 82 -1.04 -4.39 -0.14
C ALA A 82 -1.53 -5.82 -0.36
N ALA A 83 -1.10 -6.43 -1.47
CA ALA A 83 -1.32 -7.86 -1.68
C ALA A 83 -0.51 -8.65 -0.64
N ASP A 84 -1.19 -9.50 0.14
CA ASP A 84 -0.55 -10.34 1.14
C ASP A 84 -0.10 -11.65 0.49
N ALA A 85 1.20 -11.80 0.31
CA ALA A 85 1.79 -12.99 -0.32
C ALA A 85 1.45 -14.28 0.42
N HIS A 86 1.31 -14.24 1.75
CA HIS A 86 0.91 -15.42 2.53
C HIS A 86 -0.50 -15.89 2.16
N CYS A 87 -1.46 -14.97 2.10
CA CYS A 87 -2.85 -15.31 1.73
C CYS A 87 -2.95 -15.78 0.28
N ILE A 88 -2.21 -15.18 -0.64
CA ILE A 88 -2.18 -15.59 -2.05
C ILE A 88 -1.65 -17.01 -2.18
N CYS A 89 -0.51 -17.32 -1.57
CA CYS A 89 0.10 -18.65 -1.63
C CYS A 89 -0.78 -19.70 -0.95
N LYS A 90 -1.41 -19.36 0.17
CA LYS A 90 -2.35 -20.25 0.85
C LYS A 90 -3.53 -20.60 -0.03
N SER A 91 -4.16 -19.61 -0.67
CA SER A 91 -5.27 -19.81 -1.59
C SER A 91 -4.87 -20.68 -2.79
N PHE A 92 -3.68 -20.51 -3.32
CA PHE A 92 -3.16 -21.36 -4.39
C PHE A 92 -2.94 -22.80 -3.94
N CYS A 93 -2.36 -23.00 -2.76
CA CYS A 93 -2.16 -24.34 -2.18
C CYS A 93 -3.47 -25.08 -1.90
N GLU A 94 -4.53 -24.35 -1.58
CA GLU A 94 -5.88 -24.88 -1.34
C GLU A 94 -6.71 -25.02 -2.62
N TYR A 95 -6.12 -24.78 -3.79
CA TYR A 95 -6.79 -24.82 -5.11
C TYR A 95 -7.93 -23.82 -5.28
N ASP A 96 -7.96 -22.76 -4.48
CA ASP A 96 -8.97 -21.70 -4.59
C ASP A 96 -8.74 -20.74 -5.75
N ILE A 97 -7.48 -20.64 -6.21
CA ILE A 97 -7.08 -19.77 -7.34
C ILE A 97 -6.23 -20.54 -8.34
N THR A 98 -6.27 -20.09 -9.59
CA THR A 98 -5.52 -20.68 -10.70
C THR A 98 -4.10 -20.11 -10.78
N ILE A 99 -3.23 -20.76 -11.58
CA ILE A 99 -1.89 -20.22 -11.84
C ILE A 99 -1.94 -18.87 -12.57
N ALA A 100 -2.92 -18.67 -13.46
CA ALA A 100 -3.12 -17.38 -14.12
C ALA A 100 -3.50 -16.29 -13.10
N GLU A 101 -4.34 -16.61 -12.13
CA GLU A 101 -4.73 -15.69 -11.07
C GLU A 101 -3.56 -15.35 -10.15
N ILE A 102 -2.72 -16.32 -9.76
CA ILE A 102 -1.54 -16.05 -8.94
C ILE A 102 -0.51 -15.18 -9.67
N ASN A 103 -0.35 -15.35 -10.98
CA ASN A 103 0.50 -14.49 -11.79
C ASN A 103 0.04 -13.02 -11.73
N SER A 104 -1.25 -12.77 -11.91
CA SER A 104 -1.81 -11.40 -11.80
C SER A 104 -1.64 -10.82 -10.40
N MET A 105 -1.89 -11.61 -9.36
CA MET A 105 -1.87 -11.14 -7.97
C MET A 105 -0.46 -10.87 -7.47
N LEU A 106 0.53 -11.69 -7.84
CA LEU A 106 1.92 -11.53 -7.42
C LEU A 106 2.70 -10.57 -8.31
N TYR A 107 2.48 -10.60 -9.62
CA TYR A 107 3.31 -9.85 -10.58
C TYR A 107 2.59 -8.64 -11.20
N GLY A 108 1.29 -8.51 -10.98
CA GLY A 108 0.49 -7.44 -11.57
C GLY A 108 0.08 -7.73 -13.01
N GLU A 109 -0.35 -6.70 -13.72
CA GLU A 109 -0.87 -6.82 -15.08
C GLU A 109 0.18 -6.32 -16.09
N GLU A 110 -0.05 -5.16 -16.69
CA GLU A 110 0.86 -4.52 -17.64
C GLU A 110 1.50 -3.27 -17.02
N GLU A 111 2.59 -2.78 -17.61
CA GLU A 111 3.17 -1.50 -17.20
C GLU A 111 2.11 -0.38 -17.26
N PRO A 112 2.02 0.52 -16.30
CA PRO A 112 2.92 0.68 -15.14
C PRO A 112 2.57 -0.16 -13.90
N TYR A 113 1.62 -1.09 -13.99
CA TYR A 113 1.07 -1.86 -12.86
C TYR A 113 1.78 -3.19 -12.61
N ILE A 114 3.07 -3.26 -12.89
CA ILE A 114 3.89 -4.42 -12.56
C ILE A 114 4.27 -4.39 -11.08
N ARG A 115 3.95 -5.44 -10.35
CA ARG A 115 4.35 -5.60 -8.95
C ARG A 115 5.81 -6.04 -8.87
N LYS A 116 6.61 -5.33 -8.10
CA LYS A 116 8.06 -5.53 -8.03
C LYS A 116 8.52 -6.15 -6.71
N ASN A 117 7.60 -6.42 -5.82
CA ASN A 117 7.88 -7.05 -4.54
C ASN A 117 6.68 -7.84 -4.04
N ALA A 118 6.96 -8.75 -3.11
CA ALA A 118 5.95 -9.44 -2.32
C ALA A 118 6.19 -9.13 -0.84
N ILE A 119 5.13 -8.82 -0.12
CA ILE A 119 5.16 -8.59 1.32
C ILE A 119 4.06 -9.39 2.00
N THR A 120 4.18 -9.58 3.30
CA THR A 120 3.12 -10.15 4.12
C THR A 120 2.68 -9.16 5.19
N MET A 121 1.44 -9.28 5.63
CA MET A 121 0.93 -8.46 6.73
C MET A 121 1.77 -8.61 7.99
N MET A 122 2.21 -9.84 8.29
CA MET A 122 3.03 -10.11 9.47
C MET A 122 4.40 -9.45 9.40
N SER A 123 5.08 -9.52 8.25
CA SER A 123 6.40 -8.89 8.08
C SER A 123 6.33 -7.37 8.17
N LEU A 124 5.29 -6.77 7.58
CA LEU A 124 5.07 -5.33 7.63
C LEU A 124 4.75 -4.87 9.06
N ALA A 125 3.85 -5.55 9.76
CA ALA A 125 3.50 -5.25 11.14
C ALA A 125 4.71 -5.36 12.06
N TYR A 126 5.50 -6.41 11.92
CA TYR A 126 6.74 -6.60 12.69
C TYR A 126 7.74 -5.46 12.47
N TYR A 127 7.93 -5.04 11.24
CA TYR A 127 8.83 -3.93 10.92
C TYR A 127 8.38 -2.61 11.54
N LEU A 128 7.09 -2.29 11.42
CA LEU A 128 6.52 -1.06 12.00
C LEU A 128 6.63 -1.03 13.53
N GLU A 129 6.39 -2.15 14.19
CA GLU A 129 6.54 -2.26 15.65
C GLU A 129 7.99 -2.19 16.10
N SER A 130 8.87 -2.97 15.45
CA SER A 130 10.26 -3.15 15.89
C SER A 130 11.15 -1.96 15.56
N ASN A 131 11.01 -1.37 14.37
CA ASN A 131 11.88 -0.30 13.88
C ASN A 131 11.34 1.09 14.16
N HIS A 132 10.04 1.26 14.27
CA HIS A 132 9.40 2.56 14.45
C HIS A 132 8.63 2.69 15.76
N GLY A 133 8.51 1.62 16.54
CA GLY A 133 7.77 1.63 17.80
C GLY A 133 6.27 1.96 17.61
N LEU A 134 5.73 1.73 16.42
CA LEU A 134 4.31 1.97 16.14
C LEU A 134 3.47 0.87 16.76
N LYS A 135 2.37 1.26 17.38
CA LYS A 135 1.37 0.31 17.87
C LYS A 135 0.46 -0.12 16.74
N ILE A 136 0.39 -1.41 16.48
CA ILE A 136 -0.54 -1.96 15.49
C ILE A 136 -1.95 -1.94 16.07
N ILE A 137 -2.83 -1.15 15.50
CA ILE A 137 -4.22 -0.99 15.95
C ILE A 137 -5.12 -2.03 15.30
N LYS A 138 -4.90 -2.32 14.01
CA LYS A 138 -5.74 -3.23 13.24
C LYS A 138 -4.93 -3.98 12.19
N LYS A 139 -5.18 -5.30 12.11
CA LYS A 139 -4.72 -6.15 11.02
C LYS A 139 -5.97 -6.76 10.37
N GLN A 140 -6.12 -6.60 9.06
CA GLN A 140 -7.26 -7.13 8.34
C GLN A 140 -6.80 -7.71 7.01
N SER A 141 -7.09 -8.99 6.79
CA SER A 141 -6.97 -9.63 5.48
C SER A 141 -8.33 -9.69 4.82
N ILE A 142 -8.37 -9.37 3.53
CA ILE A 142 -9.55 -9.57 2.70
C ILE A 142 -9.31 -10.87 1.92
N GLU A 143 -10.16 -11.86 2.11
CA GLU A 143 -10.05 -13.10 1.37
C GLU A 143 -10.35 -12.86 -0.12
N TYR A 144 -9.49 -13.40 -0.98
CA TYR A 144 -9.64 -13.28 -2.43
C TYR A 144 -11.04 -13.71 -2.92
N LYS A 145 -11.58 -14.74 -2.32
CA LYS A 145 -12.90 -15.27 -2.65
C LYS A 145 -14.03 -14.25 -2.47
N ILE A 146 -13.97 -13.45 -1.41
CA ILE A 146 -14.94 -12.37 -1.13
C ILE A 146 -14.83 -11.26 -2.18
N LEU A 147 -13.62 -10.84 -2.53
CA LEU A 147 -13.39 -9.84 -3.57
C LEU A 147 -13.91 -10.30 -4.94
N ARG A 148 -13.68 -11.56 -5.27
CA ARG A 148 -14.14 -12.14 -6.53
C ARG A 148 -15.67 -12.20 -6.64
N GLU A 149 -16.36 -12.45 -5.55
CA GLU A 149 -17.83 -12.40 -5.49
C GLU A 149 -18.36 -10.98 -5.61
N ALA A 150 -17.71 -10.01 -4.97
CA ALA A 150 -18.06 -8.60 -5.07
C ALA A 150 -17.87 -8.03 -6.48
N GLU A 151 -16.85 -8.44 -7.21
CA GLU A 151 -16.60 -8.02 -8.59
C GLU A 151 -17.62 -8.59 -9.59
N ARG A 152 -18.29 -9.69 -9.26
CA ARG A 152 -19.30 -10.32 -10.12
C ARG A 152 -20.71 -9.75 -9.94
N LEU A 153 -20.93 -9.00 -8.90
CA LEU A 153 -22.19 -8.31 -8.65
C LEU A 153 -22.26 -6.98 -9.41
#